data_a57feb16e2e97aaab0944363a6f15583
#
_entry.id   a57feb16e2e97aaab0944363a6f15583
#
_cell.length_a   1.000
_cell.length_b   1.000
_cell.length_c   1.000
_cell.angle_alpha   90.00
_cell.angle_beta   90.00
_cell.angle_gamma   90.00
#
_symmetry.space_group_name_H-M   'P 1'
#
loop_
_entity.id
_entity.type
_entity.pdbx_description
1 polymer ?
#
loop_
_entity_poly.entity_id
_entity_poly.type
_entity_poly.pdbx_seq_one_letter_code
_entity_poly.pdbx_strand_id
1 'polypeptide(L)'
;MEIGKVFEAGCNIALLENHGVCVGAPDMFTAFQQFETLNYTAELEVLAGQLGNIRALPENAYRLSETDSHTRLEDLIPQCRSSEELAARRDMITLIRRSYKMDLFTATHGTYSVRLPDGSFLITPFGFDRAYLEEDDLVRIKGDAKEIGKLPSRAVLTHRKIYQENPQIGAVLLAHPAHAMAFAVMDMEFDARTIPESYILLRDVKRVPYEELYLDPDKLAKEFDAAHPAAIVENDCVIVTGESLLQAFDRLEVMELTAASILKSQRLGRMVHISDEEVAALKETYHLEG
;
A
#
# COMPACT_ATOMS: atom_id res chain seq x y z
N MET A 1 19.91 -28.53 18.56
CA MET A 1 19.42 -27.37 19.35
C MET A 1 17.93 -27.60 19.58
N GLU A 2 17.49 -27.58 20.82
CA GLU A 2 16.09 -27.79 21.13
C GLU A 2 15.33 -26.50 20.79
N ILE A 3 14.41 -26.55 19.83
CA ILE A 3 13.60 -25.40 19.38
C ILE A 3 12.93 -24.71 20.57
N GLY A 4 12.48 -25.49 21.58
CA GLY A 4 11.89 -24.95 22.80
C GLY A 4 12.74 -23.91 23.51
N LYS A 5 14.07 -24.07 23.57
CA LYS A 5 14.97 -23.09 24.20
C LYS A 5 15.02 -21.76 23.45
N VAL A 6 14.79 -21.75 22.13
CA VAL A 6 14.72 -20.52 21.34
C VAL A 6 13.50 -19.71 21.74
N PHE A 7 12.34 -20.37 21.87
CA PHE A 7 11.10 -19.72 22.31
C PHE A 7 11.14 -19.33 23.79
N GLU A 8 11.74 -20.13 24.66
CA GLU A 8 11.97 -19.77 26.08
C GLU A 8 12.87 -18.54 26.24
N ALA A 9 13.78 -18.29 25.28
CA ALA A 9 14.60 -17.09 25.24
C ALA A 9 13.85 -15.84 24.73
N GLY A 10 12.56 -15.95 24.42
CA GLY A 10 11.70 -14.84 23.98
C GLY A 10 11.66 -14.62 22.47
N CYS A 11 12.25 -15.52 21.67
CA CYS A 11 12.12 -15.44 20.22
C CYS A 11 10.80 -16.03 19.74
N ASN A 12 10.13 -15.36 18.79
CA ASN A 12 8.87 -15.84 18.21
C ASN A 12 9.09 -16.68 16.94
N ILE A 13 10.26 -16.59 16.32
CA ILE A 13 10.59 -17.22 15.04
C ILE A 13 11.94 -17.92 15.16
N ALA A 14 12.04 -19.12 14.61
CA ALA A 14 13.25 -19.89 14.51
C ALA A 14 13.44 -20.40 13.07
N LEU A 15 14.56 -20.05 12.43
CA LEU A 15 14.99 -20.63 11.17
C LEU A 15 15.74 -21.92 11.45
N LEU A 16 15.31 -23.00 10.85
CA LEU A 16 15.92 -24.32 10.99
C LEU A 16 16.79 -24.58 9.77
N GLU A 17 18.09 -24.75 10.00
CA GLU A 17 19.06 -24.97 8.93
C GLU A 17 18.66 -26.15 8.05
N ASN A 18 18.60 -25.92 6.72
CA ASN A 18 18.20 -26.87 5.69
C ASN A 18 16.85 -27.55 5.91
N HIS A 19 15.94 -26.96 6.72
CA HIS A 19 14.68 -27.59 7.04
C HIS A 19 13.46 -26.68 6.84
N GLY A 20 13.43 -25.50 7.46
CA GLY A 20 12.28 -24.60 7.34
C GLY A 20 12.20 -23.57 8.46
N VAL A 21 11.00 -23.10 8.73
CA VAL A 21 10.71 -22.05 9.71
C VAL A 21 9.72 -22.57 10.76
N CYS A 22 9.97 -22.23 12.03
CA CYS A 22 9.04 -22.41 13.13
C CYS A 22 8.60 -21.05 13.63
N VAL A 23 7.29 -20.81 13.70
CA VAL A 23 6.71 -19.57 14.23
C VAL A 23 5.84 -19.92 15.43
N GLY A 24 6.03 -19.23 16.55
CA GLY A 24 5.25 -19.36 17.79
C GLY A 24 4.48 -18.08 18.09
N ALA A 25 3.15 -18.21 18.32
CA ALA A 25 2.29 -17.10 18.69
C ALA A 25 1.13 -17.59 19.58
N PRO A 26 0.37 -16.68 20.24
CA PRO A 26 -0.75 -17.06 21.10
C PRO A 26 -1.89 -17.78 20.36
N ASP A 27 -2.05 -17.52 19.07
CA ASP A 27 -3.09 -18.13 18.23
C ASP A 27 -2.58 -18.36 16.80
N MET A 28 -3.32 -19.17 16.04
CA MET A 28 -2.96 -19.56 14.67
C MET A 28 -2.94 -18.37 13.72
N PHE A 29 -3.84 -17.41 13.86
CA PHE A 29 -3.90 -16.23 12.99
C PHE A 29 -2.65 -15.36 13.16
N THR A 30 -2.27 -15.07 14.41
CA THR A 30 -1.05 -14.32 14.72
C THR A 30 0.21 -15.05 14.24
N ALA A 31 0.26 -16.39 14.40
CA ALA A 31 1.37 -17.20 13.88
C ALA A 31 1.47 -17.10 12.34
N PHE A 32 0.32 -17.22 11.66
CA PHE A 32 0.25 -17.10 10.20
C PHE A 32 0.70 -15.72 9.70
N GLN A 33 0.25 -14.63 10.35
CA GLN A 33 0.68 -13.27 10.02
C GLN A 33 2.21 -13.10 10.13
N GLN A 34 2.81 -13.61 11.20
CA GLN A 34 4.26 -13.54 11.40
C GLN A 34 5.02 -14.35 10.35
N PHE A 35 4.51 -15.54 10.01
CA PHE A 35 5.07 -16.38 8.96
C PHE A 35 4.99 -15.71 7.59
N GLU A 36 3.84 -15.16 7.24
CA GLU A 36 3.62 -14.46 5.97
C GLU A 36 4.50 -13.19 5.87
N THR A 37 4.59 -12.41 6.96
CA THR A 37 5.47 -11.24 7.01
C THR A 37 6.94 -11.61 6.84
N LEU A 38 7.39 -12.70 7.47
CA LEU A 38 8.75 -13.20 7.30
C LEU A 38 9.03 -13.60 5.85
N ASN A 39 8.10 -14.35 5.23
CA ASN A 39 8.23 -14.76 3.82
C ASN A 39 8.30 -13.55 2.91
N TYR A 40 7.41 -12.59 3.09
CA TYR A 40 7.38 -11.33 2.35
C TYR A 40 8.70 -10.54 2.51
N THR A 41 9.19 -10.41 3.74
CA THR A 41 10.45 -9.70 4.01
C THR A 41 11.64 -10.36 3.34
N ALA A 42 11.71 -11.70 3.39
CA ALA A 42 12.77 -12.45 2.71
C ALA A 42 12.73 -12.28 1.18
N GLU A 43 11.53 -12.30 0.60
CA GLU A 43 11.35 -12.03 -0.83
C GLU A 43 11.78 -10.61 -1.18
N LEU A 44 11.35 -9.61 -0.41
CA LEU A 44 11.73 -8.21 -0.58
C LEU A 44 13.25 -8.02 -0.52
N GLU A 45 13.94 -8.64 0.44
CA GLU A 45 15.39 -8.58 0.54
C GLU A 45 16.08 -9.19 -0.69
N VAL A 46 15.60 -10.32 -1.18
CA VAL A 46 16.14 -10.96 -2.40
C VAL A 46 15.92 -10.08 -3.63
N LEU A 47 14.76 -9.45 -3.77
CA LEU A 47 14.44 -8.54 -4.88
C LEU A 47 15.29 -7.26 -4.80
N ALA A 48 15.32 -6.62 -3.64
CA ALA A 48 16.09 -5.39 -3.42
C ALA A 48 17.59 -5.61 -3.59
N GLY A 49 18.12 -6.75 -3.13
CA GLY A 49 19.52 -7.11 -3.32
C GLY A 49 19.98 -7.20 -4.78
N GLN A 50 19.05 -7.33 -5.74
CA GLN A 50 19.36 -7.24 -7.17
C GLN A 50 19.64 -5.81 -7.63
N LEU A 51 19.09 -4.81 -6.93
CA LEU A 51 19.24 -3.37 -7.22
C LEU A 51 20.49 -2.76 -6.57
N GLY A 52 21.04 -3.38 -5.53
CA GLY A 52 22.22 -2.89 -4.80
C GLY A 52 22.10 -3.02 -3.28
N ASN A 53 22.55 -2.02 -2.54
CA ASN A 53 22.53 -2.05 -1.08
C ASN A 53 21.16 -1.62 -0.53
N ILE A 54 20.59 -2.44 0.36
CA ILE A 54 19.34 -2.14 1.03
C ILE A 54 19.56 -1.02 2.07
N ARG A 55 18.68 -0.02 2.07
CA ARG A 55 18.66 1.04 3.06
C ARG A 55 17.86 0.56 4.27
N ALA A 56 18.52 0.45 5.42
CA ALA A 56 17.85 0.15 6.68
C ALA A 56 17.14 1.41 7.22
N LEU A 57 16.01 1.20 7.91
CA LEU A 57 15.37 2.26 8.69
C LEU A 57 16.29 2.73 9.81
N PRO A 58 16.23 4.03 10.21
CA PRO A 58 16.85 4.52 11.43
C PRO A 58 16.37 3.73 12.66
N GLU A 59 17.24 3.57 13.67
CA GLU A 59 16.99 2.74 14.86
C GLU A 59 15.68 3.10 15.62
N ASN A 60 15.24 4.35 15.54
CA ASN A 60 14.02 4.84 16.20
C ASN A 60 12.80 4.96 15.26
N ALA A 61 12.93 4.63 13.98
CA ALA A 61 11.88 4.84 12.99
C ALA A 61 10.60 4.02 13.29
N TYR A 62 10.75 2.82 13.85
CA TYR A 62 9.61 1.99 14.22
C TYR A 62 8.64 2.68 15.21
N ARG A 63 9.13 3.60 16.05
CA ARG A 63 8.28 4.36 16.99
C ARG A 63 7.33 5.30 16.28
N LEU A 64 7.67 5.76 15.07
CA LEU A 64 6.80 6.63 14.29
C LEU A 64 5.56 5.89 13.78
N SER A 65 5.69 4.58 13.52
CA SER A 65 4.57 3.74 13.08
C SER A 65 3.60 3.36 14.21
N GLU A 66 3.96 3.57 15.48
CA GLU A 66 3.14 3.31 16.67
C GLU A 66 2.09 4.42 16.92
N THR A 67 1.49 4.98 15.87
CA THR A 67 0.49 6.03 16.02
C THR A 67 -0.89 5.45 16.34
N ASP A 68 -1.57 6.02 17.35
CA ASP A 68 -2.92 5.65 17.77
C ASP A 68 -4.00 6.55 17.16
N SER A 69 -3.71 7.28 16.09
CA SER A 69 -4.64 8.24 15.49
C SER A 69 -5.99 7.63 15.08
N HIS A 70 -5.97 6.35 14.67
CA HIS A 70 -7.17 5.60 14.29
C HIS A 70 -8.09 5.25 15.47
N THR A 71 -7.60 5.27 16.71
CA THR A 71 -8.38 4.98 17.93
C THR A 71 -9.07 6.22 18.51
N ARG A 72 -8.66 7.43 18.09
CA ARG A 72 -9.12 8.71 18.65
C ARG A 72 -10.29 9.33 17.90
N LEU A 73 -10.85 8.64 16.91
CA LEU A 73 -12.01 9.12 16.18
C LEU A 73 -13.30 8.97 17.00
N GLU A 74 -14.18 9.96 16.91
CA GLU A 74 -15.51 9.91 17.52
C GLU A 74 -16.38 8.79 16.89
N ASP A 75 -17.38 8.32 17.63
CA ASP A 75 -18.30 7.31 17.09
C ASP A 75 -19.41 7.96 16.27
N LEU A 76 -19.59 7.49 15.04
CA LEU A 76 -20.69 7.80 14.14
C LEU A 76 -21.69 6.66 14.18
N ILE A 77 -22.96 6.95 14.51
CA ILE A 77 -24.05 5.99 14.36
C ILE A 77 -24.49 6.05 12.89
N PRO A 78 -24.25 4.99 12.09
CA PRO A 78 -24.66 4.99 10.70
C PRO A 78 -26.18 4.97 10.59
N GLN A 79 -26.70 5.81 9.72
CA GLN A 79 -28.09 5.71 9.24
C GLN A 79 -28.20 4.61 8.18
N CYS A 80 -29.29 4.55 7.42
CA CYS A 80 -29.42 3.62 6.31
C CYS A 80 -28.25 3.81 5.32
N ARG A 81 -27.67 2.71 4.87
CA ARG A 81 -26.66 2.70 3.80
C ARG A 81 -27.33 3.03 2.47
N SER A 82 -26.75 3.91 1.68
CA SER A 82 -27.22 4.21 0.33
C SER A 82 -26.85 3.08 -0.65
N SER A 83 -27.47 3.07 -1.84
CA SER A 83 -27.12 2.14 -2.92
C SER A 83 -25.67 2.28 -3.37
N GLU A 84 -25.14 3.51 -3.39
CA GLU A 84 -23.76 3.82 -3.75
C GLU A 84 -22.79 3.28 -2.69
N GLU A 85 -23.12 3.41 -1.40
CA GLU A 85 -22.31 2.81 -0.33
C GLU A 85 -22.28 1.28 -0.43
N LEU A 86 -23.42 0.64 -0.67
CA LEU A 86 -23.49 -0.82 -0.82
C LEU A 86 -22.69 -1.30 -2.04
N ALA A 87 -22.76 -0.57 -3.16
CA ALA A 87 -21.97 -0.87 -4.35
C ALA A 87 -20.47 -0.72 -4.05
N ALA A 88 -20.06 0.39 -3.44
CA ALA A 88 -18.66 0.64 -3.09
C ALA A 88 -18.08 -0.42 -2.14
N ARG A 89 -18.86 -0.88 -1.14
CA ARG A 89 -18.46 -1.96 -0.22
C ARG A 89 -18.16 -3.25 -1.00
N ARG A 90 -19.05 -3.65 -1.89
CA ARG A 90 -18.94 -4.85 -2.73
C ARG A 90 -17.71 -4.81 -3.65
N ASP A 91 -17.52 -3.66 -4.33
CA ASP A 91 -16.41 -3.46 -5.24
C ASP A 91 -15.06 -3.46 -4.48
N MET A 92 -15.01 -2.80 -3.30
CA MET A 92 -13.83 -2.83 -2.43
C MET A 92 -13.45 -4.25 -2.03
N ILE A 93 -14.40 -5.05 -1.53
CA ILE A 93 -14.11 -6.44 -1.12
C ILE A 93 -13.63 -7.28 -2.30
N THR A 94 -14.24 -7.10 -3.47
CA THR A 94 -13.83 -7.81 -4.69
C THR A 94 -12.37 -7.53 -5.04
N LEU A 95 -11.97 -6.24 -5.06
CA LEU A 95 -10.61 -5.84 -5.42
C LEU A 95 -9.60 -6.11 -4.30
N ILE A 96 -9.98 -5.98 -3.03
CA ILE A 96 -9.11 -6.36 -1.89
C ILE A 96 -8.75 -7.84 -1.95
N ARG A 97 -9.74 -8.72 -2.15
CA ARG A 97 -9.50 -10.17 -2.28
C ARG A 97 -8.67 -10.52 -3.52
N ARG A 98 -8.87 -9.79 -4.62
CA ARG A 98 -8.05 -9.93 -5.82
C ARG A 98 -6.60 -9.51 -5.53
N SER A 99 -6.38 -8.38 -4.89
CA SER A 99 -5.06 -7.87 -4.50
C SER A 99 -4.30 -8.86 -3.62
N TYR A 100 -4.98 -9.46 -2.62
CA TYR A 100 -4.37 -10.47 -1.76
C TYR A 100 -3.90 -11.69 -2.58
N LYS A 101 -4.73 -12.17 -3.52
CA LYS A 101 -4.38 -13.29 -4.41
C LYS A 101 -3.24 -12.96 -5.39
N MET A 102 -2.98 -11.68 -5.61
CA MET A 102 -1.91 -11.19 -6.48
C MET A 102 -0.66 -10.76 -5.69
N ASP A 103 -0.61 -11.06 -4.39
CA ASP A 103 0.50 -10.73 -3.49
C ASP A 103 0.83 -9.23 -3.46
N LEU A 104 -0.19 -8.35 -3.66
CA LEU A 104 -0.02 -6.91 -3.57
C LEU A 104 0.06 -6.41 -2.13
N PHE A 105 -0.27 -7.25 -1.16
CA PHE A 105 -0.09 -7.07 0.28
C PHE A 105 -0.31 -8.40 1.02
N THR A 106 0.11 -8.47 2.28
CA THR A 106 -0.08 -9.64 3.16
C THR A 106 -1.40 -9.57 3.94
N ALA A 107 -1.70 -10.58 4.74
CA ALA A 107 -2.98 -10.77 5.43
C ALA A 107 -3.55 -9.52 6.11
N THR A 108 -2.74 -8.73 6.81
CA THR A 108 -3.21 -7.54 7.55
C THR A 108 -2.64 -6.22 7.06
N HIS A 109 -1.72 -6.26 6.11
CA HIS A 109 -1.15 -5.06 5.50
C HIS A 109 -2.04 -4.53 4.36
N GLY A 110 -1.72 -3.33 3.89
CA GLY A 110 -2.50 -2.66 2.86
C GLY A 110 -3.77 -2.01 3.38
N THR A 111 -4.10 -0.86 2.81
CA THR A 111 -5.27 -0.07 3.16
C THR A 111 -5.92 0.47 1.90
N TYR A 112 -7.17 0.12 1.69
CA TYR A 112 -7.99 0.64 0.60
C TYR A 112 -9.07 1.54 1.13
N SER A 113 -9.33 2.65 0.44
CA SER A 113 -10.47 3.52 0.71
C SER A 113 -11.12 4.02 -0.55
N VAL A 114 -12.42 4.33 -0.44
CA VAL A 114 -13.24 4.88 -1.52
C VAL A 114 -14.09 6.01 -0.98
N ARG A 115 -14.07 7.18 -1.63
CA ARG A 115 -14.91 8.33 -1.33
C ARG A 115 -16.36 8.04 -1.73
N LEU A 116 -17.30 8.46 -0.88
CA LEU A 116 -18.73 8.39 -1.15
C LEU A 116 -19.27 9.76 -1.59
N PRO A 117 -20.42 9.79 -2.29
CA PRO A 117 -21.02 11.05 -2.79
C PRO A 117 -21.35 12.08 -1.71
N ASP A 118 -21.57 11.65 -0.46
CA ASP A 118 -21.86 12.55 0.68
C ASP A 118 -20.61 13.12 1.37
N GLY A 119 -19.42 12.92 0.77
CA GLY A 119 -18.13 13.38 1.30
C GLY A 119 -17.54 12.49 2.40
N SER A 120 -18.24 11.44 2.83
CA SER A 120 -17.65 10.38 3.66
C SER A 120 -16.82 9.43 2.80
N PHE A 121 -16.07 8.50 3.42
CA PHE A 121 -15.38 7.45 2.70
C PHE A 121 -15.41 6.13 3.46
N LEU A 122 -15.31 5.03 2.73
CA LEU A 122 -15.09 3.70 3.28
C LEU A 122 -13.60 3.41 3.35
N ILE A 123 -13.17 2.67 4.38
CA ILE A 123 -11.78 2.25 4.54
C ILE A 123 -11.71 0.84 5.13
N THR A 124 -10.65 0.09 4.81
CA THR A 124 -10.38 -1.22 5.40
C THR A 124 -10.21 -1.12 6.91
N PRO A 125 -10.68 -2.13 7.68
CA PRO A 125 -10.52 -2.17 9.13
C PRO A 125 -9.06 -2.50 9.54
N PHE A 126 -8.72 -2.17 10.78
CA PHE A 126 -7.48 -2.57 11.41
C PHE A 126 -7.55 -4.02 11.91
N GLY A 127 -6.48 -4.79 11.72
CA GLY A 127 -6.32 -6.13 12.32
C GLY A 127 -7.15 -7.25 11.69
N PHE A 128 -7.78 -7.02 10.55
CA PHE A 128 -8.55 -8.04 9.83
C PHE A 128 -7.73 -8.65 8.69
N ASP A 129 -7.89 -9.95 8.48
CA ASP A 129 -7.32 -10.64 7.34
C ASP A 129 -8.00 -10.21 6.03
N ARG A 130 -7.21 -9.73 5.09
CA ARG A 130 -7.67 -9.21 3.79
C ARG A 130 -8.33 -10.28 2.91
N ALA A 131 -7.93 -11.55 3.07
CA ALA A 131 -8.52 -12.68 2.33
C ALA A 131 -9.97 -12.95 2.74
N TYR A 132 -10.32 -12.66 3.99
CA TYR A 132 -11.61 -13.00 4.60
C TYR A 132 -12.51 -11.80 4.90
N LEU A 133 -12.08 -10.56 4.53
CA LEU A 133 -12.90 -9.38 4.70
C LEU A 133 -14.27 -9.52 4.03
N GLU A 134 -15.30 -9.05 4.72
CA GLU A 134 -16.67 -8.93 4.23
C GLU A 134 -17.08 -7.46 4.10
N GLU A 135 -18.17 -7.21 3.38
CA GLU A 135 -18.68 -5.85 3.12
C GLU A 135 -18.97 -5.08 4.42
N ASP A 136 -19.46 -5.80 5.43
CA ASP A 136 -19.81 -5.23 6.74
C ASP A 136 -18.58 -4.89 7.60
N ASP A 137 -17.41 -5.45 7.33
CA ASP A 137 -16.19 -5.15 8.09
C ASP A 137 -15.63 -3.76 7.73
N LEU A 138 -15.91 -3.27 6.51
CA LEU A 138 -15.45 -1.96 6.08
C LEU A 138 -15.99 -0.86 6.97
N VAL A 139 -15.12 0.12 7.27
CA VAL A 139 -15.42 1.21 8.21
C VAL A 139 -15.78 2.47 7.44
N ARG A 140 -16.94 3.07 7.72
CA ARG A 140 -17.30 4.38 7.19
C ARG A 140 -16.71 5.49 8.06
N ILE A 141 -16.07 6.46 7.41
CA ILE A 141 -15.51 7.66 8.03
C ILE A 141 -16.24 8.88 7.50
N LYS A 142 -16.64 9.79 8.40
CA LYS A 142 -17.25 11.08 8.05
C LYS A 142 -16.68 12.18 8.93
N GLY A 143 -15.91 13.09 8.34
CA GLY A 143 -15.14 14.09 9.11
C GLY A 143 -14.18 13.41 10.09
N ASP A 144 -14.32 13.72 11.38
CA ASP A 144 -13.53 13.16 12.48
C ASP A 144 -14.21 11.95 13.17
N ALA A 145 -15.24 11.39 12.55
CA ALA A 145 -16.01 10.29 13.13
C ALA A 145 -15.92 9.00 12.30
N LYS A 146 -15.92 7.86 12.98
CA LYS A 146 -15.91 6.50 12.41
C LYS A 146 -17.20 5.74 12.75
N GLU A 147 -17.58 4.78 11.93
CA GLU A 147 -18.67 3.87 12.19
C GLU A 147 -18.51 3.20 13.57
N ILE A 148 -19.53 3.33 14.43
CA ILE A 148 -19.49 2.83 15.81
C ILE A 148 -19.20 1.33 15.86
N GLY A 149 -18.41 0.92 16.85
CA GLY A 149 -18.03 -0.48 17.05
C GLY A 149 -16.95 -1.00 16.11
N LYS A 150 -16.45 -0.17 15.18
CA LYS A 150 -15.40 -0.54 14.22
C LYS A 150 -14.11 0.25 14.45
N LEU A 151 -12.99 -0.36 14.08
CA LEU A 151 -11.68 0.26 14.15
C LEU A 151 -11.10 0.37 12.73
N PRO A 152 -10.91 1.58 12.17
CA PRO A 152 -10.34 1.75 10.84
C PRO A 152 -8.84 1.46 10.83
N SER A 153 -8.28 1.25 9.63
CA SER A 153 -6.83 1.17 9.42
C SER A 153 -6.08 2.35 10.05
N ARG A 154 -4.85 2.13 10.51
CA ARG A 154 -3.95 3.17 11.02
C ARG A 154 -3.69 4.29 10.01
N ALA A 155 -3.77 4.00 8.71
CA ALA A 155 -3.60 4.97 7.65
C ALA A 155 -4.81 5.92 7.44
N VAL A 156 -5.87 5.84 8.27
CA VAL A 156 -7.10 6.62 8.12
C VAL A 156 -6.85 8.12 8.01
N LEU A 157 -5.89 8.65 8.79
CA LEU A 157 -5.56 10.07 8.76
C LEU A 157 -4.93 10.47 7.42
N THR A 158 -3.99 9.69 6.92
CA THR A 158 -3.34 9.90 5.62
C THR A 158 -4.36 9.89 4.49
N HIS A 159 -5.24 8.87 4.43
CA HIS A 159 -6.30 8.80 3.42
C HIS A 159 -7.24 10.00 3.49
N ARG A 160 -7.65 10.41 4.70
CA ARG A 160 -8.50 11.59 4.90
C ARG A 160 -7.84 12.87 4.39
N LYS A 161 -6.54 13.07 4.67
CA LYS A 161 -5.79 14.25 4.22
C LYS A 161 -5.67 14.30 2.70
N ILE A 162 -5.38 13.16 2.05
CA ILE A 162 -5.36 13.06 0.58
C ILE A 162 -6.73 13.45 0.01
N TYR A 163 -7.84 12.97 0.58
CA TYR A 163 -9.17 13.35 0.15
C TYR A 163 -9.50 14.83 0.38
N GLN A 164 -9.03 15.43 1.47
CA GLN A 164 -9.26 16.84 1.79
C GLN A 164 -8.53 17.76 0.82
N GLU A 165 -7.27 17.45 0.52
CA GLU A 165 -6.43 18.24 -0.39
C GLU A 165 -6.87 18.09 -1.85
N ASN A 166 -7.34 16.89 -2.25
CA ASN A 166 -7.61 16.53 -3.64
C ASN A 166 -9.07 16.09 -3.84
N PRO A 167 -10.01 17.02 -4.12
CA PRO A 167 -11.43 16.70 -4.30
C PRO A 167 -11.74 15.73 -5.45
N GLN A 168 -10.90 15.68 -6.48
CA GLN A 168 -11.03 14.80 -7.65
C GLN A 168 -10.64 13.34 -7.35
N ILE A 169 -9.88 13.09 -6.28
CA ILE A 169 -9.50 11.72 -5.90
C ILE A 169 -10.71 11.03 -5.29
N GLY A 170 -11.15 9.93 -5.93
CA GLY A 170 -12.24 9.08 -5.48
C GLY A 170 -11.79 7.82 -4.73
N ALA A 171 -10.54 7.39 -4.93
CA ALA A 171 -9.98 6.23 -4.23
C ALA A 171 -8.50 6.42 -3.90
N VAL A 172 -8.07 5.83 -2.78
CA VAL A 172 -6.67 5.79 -2.32
C VAL A 172 -6.34 4.37 -1.89
N LEU A 173 -5.28 3.81 -2.45
CA LEU A 173 -4.77 2.48 -2.12
C LEU A 173 -3.34 2.60 -1.60
N LEU A 174 -3.12 2.10 -0.41
CA LEU A 174 -1.81 1.91 0.20
C LEU A 174 -1.52 0.41 0.20
N ALA A 175 -0.40 -0.01 -0.37
CA ALA A 175 -0.09 -1.42 -0.58
C ALA A 175 1.41 -1.70 -0.46
N HIS A 176 1.78 -2.99 -0.47
CA HIS A 176 3.14 -3.46 -0.30
C HIS A 176 3.52 -4.52 -1.36
N PRO A 177 3.34 -4.25 -2.67
CA PRO A 177 3.69 -5.20 -3.71
C PRO A 177 5.22 -5.35 -3.76
N ALA A 178 5.73 -6.60 -3.72
CA ALA A 178 7.13 -6.89 -3.41
C ALA A 178 8.15 -6.27 -4.39
N HIS A 179 7.85 -6.24 -5.70
CA HIS A 179 8.77 -5.66 -6.68
C HIS A 179 8.81 -4.12 -6.58
N ALA A 180 7.67 -3.46 -6.40
CA ALA A 180 7.64 -2.01 -6.23
C ALA A 180 8.27 -1.59 -4.89
N MET A 181 8.06 -2.40 -3.83
CA MET A 181 8.69 -2.17 -2.53
C MET A 181 10.22 -2.33 -2.56
N ALA A 182 10.78 -3.09 -3.51
CA ALA A 182 12.23 -3.13 -3.69
C ALA A 182 12.80 -1.73 -3.96
N PHE A 183 12.08 -0.87 -4.70
CA PHE A 183 12.47 0.54 -4.89
C PHE A 183 12.29 1.38 -3.63
N ALA A 184 11.33 1.03 -2.74
CA ALA A 184 11.13 1.75 -1.48
C ALA A 184 12.29 1.58 -0.50
N VAL A 185 12.94 0.40 -0.50
CA VAL A 185 14.05 0.09 0.41
C VAL A 185 15.43 0.33 -0.21
N MET A 186 15.48 0.85 -1.45
CA MET A 186 16.71 1.14 -2.17
C MET A 186 16.83 2.62 -2.49
N ASP A 187 18.05 3.12 -2.68
CA ASP A 187 18.29 4.47 -3.19
C ASP A 187 18.31 4.47 -4.72
N MET A 188 17.16 4.15 -5.31
CA MET A 188 16.98 4.03 -6.74
C MET A 188 15.63 4.66 -7.13
N GLU A 189 15.65 5.48 -8.18
CA GLU A 189 14.44 6.07 -8.75
C GLU A 189 13.61 5.02 -9.50
N PHE A 190 12.31 5.13 -9.37
CA PHE A 190 11.36 4.36 -10.14
C PHE A 190 10.98 5.14 -11.41
N ASP A 191 11.46 4.70 -12.56
CA ASP A 191 11.14 5.34 -13.85
C ASP A 191 10.02 4.56 -14.56
N ALA A 192 8.84 5.18 -14.65
CA ALA A 192 7.67 4.61 -15.32
C ALA A 192 7.77 4.59 -16.87
N ARG A 193 8.80 5.20 -17.46
CA ARG A 193 8.99 5.27 -18.92
C ARG A 193 9.51 3.96 -19.52
N THR A 194 8.90 2.84 -19.13
CA THR A 194 9.24 1.50 -19.65
C THR A 194 8.42 1.13 -20.87
N ILE A 195 7.12 1.33 -20.78
CA ILE A 195 6.13 1.16 -21.85
C ILE A 195 5.09 2.30 -21.76
N PRO A 196 4.36 2.62 -22.85
CA PRO A 196 3.36 3.69 -22.83
C PRO A 196 2.34 3.58 -21.70
N GLU A 197 1.81 2.39 -21.46
CA GLU A 197 0.80 2.15 -20.42
C GLU A 197 1.33 2.48 -19.02
N SER A 198 2.58 2.13 -18.72
CA SER A 198 3.20 2.48 -17.45
C SER A 198 3.27 3.99 -17.26
N TYR A 199 3.71 4.72 -18.28
CA TYR A 199 3.79 6.18 -18.20
C TYR A 199 2.39 6.82 -18.14
N ILE A 200 1.44 6.38 -18.96
CA ILE A 200 0.06 6.92 -18.99
C ILE A 200 -0.61 6.79 -17.62
N LEU A 201 -0.42 5.68 -16.93
CA LEU A 201 -1.10 5.41 -15.65
C LEU A 201 -0.36 5.97 -14.44
N LEU A 202 0.96 5.89 -14.41
CA LEU A 202 1.76 6.21 -13.23
C LEU A 202 2.36 7.62 -13.25
N ARG A 203 2.62 8.18 -14.43
CA ARG A 203 3.31 9.46 -14.58
C ARG A 203 4.68 9.48 -13.90
N ASP A 204 4.96 10.58 -13.24
CA ASP A 204 6.15 10.79 -12.44
C ASP A 204 5.86 10.33 -11.00
N VAL A 205 6.30 9.10 -10.67
CA VAL A 205 6.10 8.51 -9.35
C VAL A 205 6.95 9.27 -8.33
N LYS A 206 6.30 9.85 -7.32
CA LYS A 206 7.00 10.58 -6.26
C LYS A 206 7.68 9.65 -5.28
N ARG A 207 8.85 10.06 -4.80
CA ARG A 207 9.53 9.42 -3.69
C ARG A 207 9.35 10.28 -2.45
N VAL A 208 8.77 9.70 -1.39
CA VAL A 208 8.40 10.39 -0.15
C VAL A 208 9.20 9.82 1.01
N PRO A 209 9.84 10.64 1.84
CA PRO A 209 10.52 10.18 3.05
C PRO A 209 9.58 9.44 4.01
N TYR A 210 10.13 8.41 4.70
CA TYR A 210 9.39 7.59 5.67
C TYR A 210 8.65 8.42 6.73
N GLU A 211 9.32 9.46 7.26
CA GLU A 211 8.78 10.29 8.33
C GLU A 211 7.53 11.07 7.92
N GLU A 212 7.38 11.44 6.65
CA GLU A 212 6.24 12.25 6.19
C GLU A 212 4.91 11.52 6.31
N LEU A 213 4.91 10.19 6.15
CA LEU A 213 3.71 9.38 6.32
C LEU A 213 3.10 9.52 7.73
N TYR A 214 3.95 9.65 8.74
CA TYR A 214 3.55 9.63 10.15
C TYR A 214 3.54 11.02 10.80
N LEU A 215 4.47 11.89 10.44
CA LEU A 215 4.67 13.20 11.08
C LEU A 215 4.01 14.35 10.34
N ASP A 216 3.88 14.26 9.02
CA ASP A 216 3.32 15.35 8.20
C ASP A 216 2.40 14.82 7.06
N PRO A 217 1.25 14.21 7.42
CA PRO A 217 0.30 13.72 6.43
C PRO A 217 -0.31 14.83 5.57
N ASP A 218 -0.27 16.09 5.99
CA ASP A 218 -0.70 17.24 5.19
C ASP A 218 0.31 17.53 4.06
N LYS A 219 1.62 17.39 4.33
CA LYS A 219 2.65 17.50 3.30
C LYS A 219 2.56 16.35 2.30
N LEU A 220 2.47 15.12 2.81
CA LEU A 220 2.28 13.94 1.97
C LEU A 220 1.07 14.07 1.04
N ALA A 221 -0.06 14.59 1.54
CA ALA A 221 -1.28 14.74 0.74
C ALA A 221 -1.10 15.67 -0.47
N LYS A 222 -0.20 16.64 -0.38
CA LYS A 222 0.13 17.59 -1.47
C LYS A 222 1.02 16.99 -2.56
N GLU A 223 1.62 15.83 -2.32
CA GLU A 223 2.40 15.12 -3.32
C GLU A 223 1.52 14.47 -4.41
N PHE A 224 0.18 14.42 -4.18
CA PHE A 224 -0.75 13.80 -5.10
C PHE A 224 -1.56 14.83 -5.88
N ASP A 225 -1.58 14.67 -7.20
CA ASP A 225 -2.43 15.41 -8.15
C ASP A 225 -2.64 14.57 -9.42
N ALA A 226 -3.18 15.17 -10.48
CA ALA A 226 -3.39 14.48 -11.76
C ALA A 226 -2.08 14.04 -12.43
N ALA A 227 -0.98 14.79 -12.23
CA ALA A 227 0.33 14.47 -12.77
C ALA A 227 1.11 13.46 -11.91
N HIS A 228 0.80 13.41 -10.62
CA HIS A 228 1.48 12.57 -9.63
C HIS A 228 0.48 11.66 -8.90
N PRO A 229 -0.11 10.66 -9.60
CA PRO A 229 -1.13 9.80 -8.99
C PRO A 229 -0.56 8.68 -8.12
N ALA A 230 0.77 8.54 -8.07
CA ALA A 230 1.46 7.47 -7.36
C ALA A 230 2.69 7.99 -6.61
N ALA A 231 2.96 7.37 -5.46
CA ALA A 231 4.15 7.64 -4.66
C ALA A 231 4.73 6.35 -4.06
N ILE A 232 6.04 6.32 -3.89
CA ILE A 232 6.76 5.33 -3.10
C ILE A 232 7.18 6.02 -1.79
N VAL A 233 6.66 5.55 -0.67
CA VAL A 233 7.09 5.97 0.66
C VAL A 233 8.28 5.10 1.08
N GLU A 234 9.41 5.74 1.37
CA GLU A 234 10.64 5.06 1.72
C GLU A 234 10.45 4.08 2.87
N ASN A 235 10.90 2.85 2.72
CA ASN A 235 10.87 1.77 3.71
C ASN A 235 9.48 1.44 4.30
N ASP A 236 8.37 1.89 3.67
CA ASP A 236 7.02 1.67 4.21
C ASP A 236 6.06 1.07 3.19
N CYS A 237 5.66 1.82 2.16
CA CYS A 237 4.58 1.39 1.26
C CYS A 237 4.65 2.08 -0.11
N VAL A 238 3.79 1.62 -1.01
CA VAL A 238 3.38 2.41 -2.17
C VAL A 238 1.98 2.96 -1.97
N ILE A 239 1.73 4.18 -2.43
CA ILE A 239 0.41 4.80 -2.42
C ILE A 239 0.03 5.14 -3.85
N VAL A 240 -1.15 4.71 -4.27
CA VAL A 240 -1.74 5.08 -5.56
C VAL A 240 -3.12 5.67 -5.35
N THR A 241 -3.46 6.65 -6.18
CA THR A 241 -4.75 7.34 -6.16
C THR A 241 -5.47 7.19 -7.49
N GLY A 242 -6.76 7.47 -7.51
CA GLY A 242 -7.56 7.48 -8.74
C GLY A 242 -8.89 8.19 -8.54
N GLU A 243 -9.52 8.61 -9.64
CA GLU A 243 -10.90 9.13 -9.62
C GLU A 243 -11.91 8.06 -9.24
N SER A 244 -11.55 6.79 -9.47
CA SER A 244 -12.34 5.62 -9.10
C SER A 244 -11.46 4.53 -8.49
N LEU A 245 -12.10 3.61 -7.77
CA LEU A 245 -11.43 2.45 -7.19
C LEU A 245 -10.74 1.59 -8.26
N LEU A 246 -11.40 1.38 -9.40
CA LEU A 246 -10.85 0.59 -10.51
C LEU A 246 -9.59 1.25 -11.08
N GLN A 247 -9.59 2.58 -11.29
CA GLN A 247 -8.43 3.30 -11.80
C GLN A 247 -7.25 3.24 -10.82
N ALA A 248 -7.51 3.42 -9.52
CA ALA A 248 -6.46 3.30 -8.50
C ALA A 248 -5.90 1.87 -8.45
N PHE A 249 -6.76 0.86 -8.59
CA PHE A 249 -6.35 -0.54 -8.61
C PHE A 249 -5.50 -0.86 -9.84
N ASP A 250 -5.90 -0.39 -11.03
CA ASP A 250 -5.15 -0.55 -12.28
C ASP A 250 -3.74 0.08 -12.18
N ARG A 251 -3.65 1.27 -11.59
CA ARG A 251 -2.35 1.89 -11.28
C ARG A 251 -1.47 1.03 -10.37
N LEU A 252 -2.06 0.40 -9.37
CA LEU A 252 -1.32 -0.50 -8.46
C LEU A 252 -0.80 -1.74 -9.19
N GLU A 253 -1.64 -2.38 -10.02
CA GLU A 253 -1.25 -3.53 -10.84
C GLU A 253 -0.12 -3.15 -11.81
N VAL A 254 -0.25 -2.02 -12.51
CA VAL A 254 0.76 -1.54 -13.47
C VAL A 254 2.05 -1.13 -12.76
N MET A 255 1.98 -0.56 -11.57
CA MET A 255 3.16 -0.23 -10.78
C MET A 255 3.97 -1.49 -10.43
N GLU A 256 3.31 -2.53 -9.93
CA GLU A 256 3.97 -3.80 -9.62
C GLU A 256 4.52 -4.48 -10.88
N LEU A 257 3.76 -4.50 -11.98
CA LEU A 257 4.20 -5.04 -13.26
C LEU A 257 5.43 -4.30 -13.80
N THR A 258 5.44 -2.97 -13.71
CA THR A 258 6.55 -2.12 -14.16
C THR A 258 7.79 -2.38 -13.32
N ALA A 259 7.64 -2.42 -11.99
CA ALA A 259 8.73 -2.76 -11.06
C ALA A 259 9.33 -4.13 -11.37
N ALA A 260 8.48 -5.15 -11.53
CA ALA A 260 8.89 -6.50 -11.88
C ALA A 260 9.63 -6.55 -13.22
N SER A 261 9.18 -5.77 -14.22
CA SER A 261 9.81 -5.68 -15.53
C SER A 261 11.19 -5.04 -15.44
N ILE A 262 11.35 -3.96 -14.68
CA ILE A 262 12.64 -3.30 -14.45
C ILE A 262 13.61 -4.28 -13.79
N LEU A 263 13.21 -4.93 -12.69
CA LEU A 263 14.07 -5.88 -11.97
C LEU A 263 14.52 -7.06 -12.83
N LYS A 264 13.59 -7.63 -13.61
CA LYS A 264 13.90 -8.79 -14.49
C LYS A 264 14.75 -8.42 -15.68
N SER A 265 14.57 -7.22 -16.27
CA SER A 265 15.31 -6.78 -17.45
C SER A 265 16.75 -6.38 -17.17
N GLN A 266 17.11 -6.00 -15.94
CA GLN A 266 18.51 -5.67 -15.57
C GLN A 266 19.51 -6.78 -15.90
N ARG A 267 19.08 -8.04 -15.87
CA ARG A 267 19.91 -9.19 -16.23
C ARG A 267 20.05 -9.43 -17.72
N LEU A 268 19.20 -8.80 -18.52
CA LEU A 268 19.13 -8.97 -19.98
C LEU A 268 19.97 -7.94 -20.74
N GLY A 269 20.32 -6.83 -20.10
CA GLY A 269 21.07 -5.74 -20.71
C GLY A 269 20.61 -4.36 -20.27
N ARG A 270 20.96 -3.32 -21.07
CA ARG A 270 20.53 -1.96 -20.81
C ARG A 270 19.07 -1.77 -21.23
N MET A 271 18.24 -1.29 -20.32
CA MET A 271 16.87 -0.88 -20.63
C MET A 271 16.88 0.39 -21.51
N VAL A 272 15.96 0.43 -22.49
CA VAL A 272 15.69 1.60 -23.30
C VAL A 272 14.40 2.22 -22.82
N HIS A 273 14.47 3.45 -22.33
CA HIS A 273 13.31 4.20 -21.85
C HIS A 273 12.63 4.91 -23.03
N ILE A 274 11.33 5.19 -22.88
CA ILE A 274 10.57 6.07 -23.77
C ILE A 274 11.25 7.45 -23.75
N SER A 275 11.50 8.04 -24.92
CA SER A 275 12.17 9.33 -25.06
C SER A 275 11.27 10.51 -24.62
N ASP A 276 11.86 11.67 -24.37
CA ASP A 276 11.10 12.87 -24.00
C ASP A 276 10.13 13.31 -25.11
N GLU A 277 10.49 13.08 -26.40
CA GLU A 277 9.60 13.35 -27.55
C GLU A 277 8.39 12.41 -27.55
N GLU A 278 8.60 11.12 -27.26
CA GLU A 278 7.52 10.14 -27.16
C GLU A 278 6.63 10.43 -25.95
N VAL A 279 7.20 10.83 -24.81
CA VAL A 279 6.46 11.29 -23.63
C VAL A 279 5.58 12.50 -23.99
N ALA A 280 6.11 13.48 -24.71
CA ALA A 280 5.35 14.65 -25.16
C ALA A 280 4.17 14.24 -26.07
N ALA A 281 4.40 13.31 -27.00
CA ALA A 281 3.36 12.77 -27.87
C ALA A 281 2.27 12.01 -27.10
N LEU A 282 2.65 11.24 -26.05
CA LEU A 282 1.69 10.57 -25.17
C LEU A 282 0.86 11.59 -24.41
N LYS A 283 1.48 12.64 -23.84
CA LYS A 283 0.78 13.72 -23.13
C LYS A 283 -0.27 14.39 -24.02
N GLU A 284 0.08 14.72 -25.25
CA GLU A 284 -0.85 15.32 -26.21
C GLU A 284 -1.99 14.37 -26.59
N THR A 285 -1.66 13.12 -26.96
CA THR A 285 -2.63 12.13 -27.46
C THR A 285 -3.67 11.74 -26.42
N TYR A 286 -3.23 11.56 -25.17
CA TYR A 286 -4.07 11.10 -24.06
C TYR A 286 -4.55 12.23 -23.16
N HIS A 287 -4.31 13.50 -23.54
CA HIS A 287 -4.67 14.69 -22.75
C HIS A 287 -4.19 14.61 -21.31
N LEU A 288 -2.94 14.17 -21.12
CA LEU A 288 -2.34 13.99 -19.82
C LEU A 288 -1.95 15.36 -19.27
N GLU A 289 -2.74 15.87 -18.32
CA GLU A 289 -2.43 17.11 -17.60
C GLU A 289 -1.19 16.91 -16.70
N GLY A 290 -0.30 17.88 -16.67
CA GLY A 290 0.92 17.88 -15.87
C GLY A 290 1.98 18.79 -16.42
#